data_62474eecee7bce35994964a7ab7d38c5
#
_entry.id   62474eecee7bce35994964a7ab7d38c5
#
_cell.length_a   1.000
_cell.length_b   1.000
_cell.length_c   1.000
_cell.angle_alpha   90.00
_cell.angle_beta   90.00
_cell.angle_gamma   90.00
#
_symmetry.space_group_name_H-M   'P 1'
#
loop_
_entity.id
_entity.type
_entity.pdbx_description
1 polymer ?
#
loop_
_entity_poly.entity_id
_entity_poly.type
_entity_poly.pdbx_seq_one_letter_code
_entity_poly.pdbx_strand_id
1 'polypeptide(L)'
;MRLRASDRPALGLLEIRRLELEFSFNPLLQRLSTAPGSTTIIWNLIFPGTHACSPGDPGGESWLEDRFGPALFPSLSQIRIISRVFPWIIEVESERPRKALTCRDITDQIHRFLCALLDPLEMIGVTPDRKRAMSAAYRVNRSQDIPAAIFKDSAGMRKIDWLCKDTIFGGLVDDRQYVAERMSEFIPGTFVLELEKRSGMRGLVSHQKTGVNLAQGESQIAVSGEPNVSSAGNMAASMPAASSKPDPSDDEITASG
;
A
#
# COMPACT_ATOMS: atom_id res chain seq x y z
N MET A 1 -35.04 -8.01 2.33
CA MET A 1 -33.71 -8.06 1.70
C MET A 1 -33.12 -6.66 1.80
N ARG A 2 -32.16 -6.39 2.70
CA ARG A 2 -31.51 -5.06 2.79
C ARG A 2 -30.42 -5.02 1.73
N LEU A 3 -30.52 -4.12 0.75
CA LEU A 3 -29.45 -3.84 -0.20
C LEU A 3 -28.19 -3.47 0.59
N ARG A 4 -27.06 -4.10 0.31
CA ARG A 4 -25.77 -3.68 0.87
C ARG A 4 -25.51 -2.25 0.40
N ALA A 5 -24.90 -1.43 1.25
CA ALA A 5 -24.61 -0.02 0.94
C ALA A 5 -23.80 0.13 -0.37
N SER A 6 -22.99 -0.87 -0.72
CA SER A 6 -22.25 -0.98 -1.98
C SER A 6 -23.12 -1.19 -3.22
N ASP A 7 -24.42 -1.48 -3.08
CA ASP A 7 -25.32 -1.74 -4.20
C ASP A 7 -26.09 -0.49 -4.67
N ARG A 8 -25.85 0.65 -4.02
CA ARG A 8 -26.46 1.92 -4.43
C ARG A 8 -25.79 2.43 -5.71
N PRO A 9 -26.59 3.03 -6.63
CA PRO A 9 -26.00 3.69 -7.81
C PRO A 9 -25.11 4.83 -7.34
N ALA A 10 -23.91 4.91 -7.94
CA ALA A 10 -22.95 5.97 -7.67
C ALA A 10 -23.05 7.05 -8.73
N LEU A 11 -22.79 8.29 -8.32
CA LEU A 11 -22.70 9.43 -9.22
C LEU A 11 -21.40 9.37 -10.04
N GLY A 12 -21.50 9.75 -11.30
CA GLY A 12 -20.33 9.96 -12.15
C GLY A 12 -19.77 11.38 -12.01
N LEU A 13 -18.54 11.60 -12.47
CA LEU A 13 -17.87 12.91 -12.41
C LEU A 13 -18.66 14.04 -13.11
N LEU A 14 -19.39 13.72 -14.19
CA LEU A 14 -20.21 14.70 -14.91
C LEU A 14 -21.41 15.16 -14.10
N GLU A 15 -22.02 14.27 -13.33
CA GLU A 15 -23.16 14.58 -12.48
C GLU A 15 -22.76 15.45 -11.31
N ILE A 16 -21.59 15.20 -10.72
CA ILE A 16 -21.04 16.00 -9.63
C ILE A 16 -20.80 17.45 -10.08
N ARG A 17 -20.23 17.64 -11.27
CA ARG A 17 -19.93 18.97 -11.82
C ARG A 17 -21.17 19.84 -11.96
N ARG A 18 -22.34 19.23 -12.15
CA ARG A 18 -23.64 19.94 -12.27
C ARG A 18 -24.29 20.29 -10.95
N LEU A 19 -24.00 19.53 -9.91
CA LEU A 19 -24.78 19.58 -8.66
C LEU A 19 -24.08 20.33 -7.52
N GLU A 20 -22.83 20.77 -7.70
CA GLU A 20 -22.01 21.48 -6.67
C GLU A 20 -22.08 20.80 -5.29
N LEU A 21 -22.04 19.49 -5.27
CA LEU A 21 -22.25 18.70 -4.06
C LEU A 21 -21.13 18.89 -3.05
N GLU A 22 -21.50 18.89 -1.77
CA GLU A 22 -20.57 18.73 -0.67
C GLU A 22 -20.39 17.24 -0.38
N PHE A 23 -19.15 16.84 -0.12
CA PHE A 23 -18.80 15.45 0.18
C PHE A 23 -18.42 15.28 1.62
N SER A 24 -18.92 14.20 2.22
CA SER A 24 -18.44 13.72 3.51
C SER A 24 -17.80 12.33 3.34
N PHE A 25 -16.59 12.17 3.85
CA PHE A 25 -15.91 10.87 3.86
C PHE A 25 -16.46 9.97 4.96
N ASN A 26 -16.36 8.67 4.71
CA ASN A 26 -16.48 7.68 5.78
C ASN A 26 -15.53 8.06 6.93
N PRO A 27 -15.97 8.02 8.19
CA PRO A 27 -15.14 8.36 9.34
C PRO A 27 -13.79 7.65 9.37
N LEU A 28 -13.70 6.43 8.82
CA LEU A 28 -12.46 5.66 8.70
C LEU A 28 -11.40 6.34 7.81
N LEU A 29 -11.82 7.14 6.81
CA LEU A 29 -10.96 7.81 5.85
C LEU A 29 -10.79 9.30 6.10
N GLN A 30 -11.46 9.85 7.10
CA GLN A 30 -11.33 11.26 7.45
C GLN A 30 -9.95 11.59 7.99
N ARG A 31 -9.69 12.87 8.18
CA ARG A 31 -8.43 13.35 8.75
C ARG A 31 -8.15 12.68 10.09
N LEU A 32 -6.92 12.18 10.25
CA LEU A 32 -6.49 11.58 11.51
C LEU A 32 -6.65 12.58 12.65
N SER A 33 -7.36 12.15 13.68
CA SER A 33 -7.58 12.93 14.88
C SER A 33 -7.05 12.17 16.09
N THR A 34 -6.38 12.88 16.98
CA THR A 34 -5.94 12.35 18.27
C THR A 34 -7.02 12.43 19.34
N ALA A 35 -8.21 12.94 18.99
CA ALA A 35 -9.33 13.04 19.92
C ALA A 35 -9.81 11.63 20.37
N PRO A 36 -10.21 11.48 21.65
CA PRO A 36 -10.83 10.25 22.10
C PRO A 36 -12.05 9.90 21.25
N GLY A 37 -12.15 8.64 20.81
CA GLY A 37 -13.24 8.17 19.97
C GLY A 37 -13.03 8.40 18.46
N SER A 38 -11.85 8.86 18.03
CA SER A 38 -11.52 8.88 16.60
C SER A 38 -11.60 7.48 16.01
N THR A 39 -12.32 7.36 14.90
CA THR A 39 -12.49 6.10 14.15
C THR A 39 -11.58 6.03 12.93
N THR A 40 -10.83 7.09 12.64
CA THR A 40 -9.92 7.13 11.49
C THR A 40 -8.89 6.02 11.57
N ILE A 41 -8.65 5.34 10.46
CA ILE A 41 -7.68 4.24 10.42
C ILE A 41 -6.25 4.75 10.63
N ILE A 42 -5.48 3.95 11.34
CA ILE A 42 -4.03 4.07 11.45
C ILE A 42 -3.44 3.12 10.42
N TRP A 43 -2.79 3.69 9.41
CA TRP A 43 -2.26 2.89 8.32
C TRP A 43 -0.93 3.45 7.82
N ASN A 44 0.09 2.58 7.83
CA ASN A 44 1.36 2.87 7.17
C ASN A 44 1.30 2.37 5.73
N LEU A 45 1.36 3.29 4.78
CA LEU A 45 1.23 3.07 3.34
C LEU A 45 2.26 2.10 2.75
N ILE A 46 3.32 1.78 3.49
CA ILE A 46 4.28 0.73 3.12
C ILE A 46 3.61 -0.66 3.11
N PHE A 47 2.61 -0.85 3.97
CA PHE A 47 1.87 -2.11 4.07
C PHE A 47 0.56 -2.05 3.30
N PRO A 48 0.05 -3.19 2.82
CA PRO A 48 -1.29 -3.26 2.22
C PRO A 48 -2.36 -2.66 3.12
N GLY A 49 -3.44 -2.14 2.52
CA GLY A 49 -4.58 -1.58 3.24
C GLY A 49 -5.21 -2.55 4.26
N THR A 50 -5.03 -3.86 4.07
CA THR A 50 -5.46 -4.89 5.03
C THR A 50 -4.77 -4.82 6.39
N HIS A 51 -3.63 -4.13 6.48
CA HIS A 51 -2.88 -3.93 7.72
C HIS A 51 -3.27 -2.64 8.45
N ALA A 52 -4.24 -1.89 7.94
CA ALA A 52 -4.79 -0.76 8.68
C ALA A 52 -5.54 -1.26 9.92
N CYS A 53 -5.58 -0.44 10.95
CA CYS A 53 -6.33 -0.72 12.18
C CYS A 53 -6.99 0.56 12.69
N SER A 54 -8.01 0.41 13.51
CA SER A 54 -8.60 1.51 14.27
C SER A 54 -7.85 1.73 15.59
N PRO A 55 -7.82 2.95 16.14
CA PRO A 55 -7.15 3.22 17.41
C PRO A 55 -7.67 2.35 18.57
N GLY A 56 -8.95 1.98 18.54
CA GLY A 56 -9.61 1.13 19.54
C GLY A 56 -9.51 -0.37 19.27
N ASP A 57 -9.00 -0.77 18.10
CA ASP A 57 -8.87 -2.15 17.66
C ASP A 57 -7.53 -2.36 16.94
N PRO A 58 -6.45 -2.50 17.70
CA PRO A 58 -5.12 -2.68 17.13
C PRO A 58 -4.94 -4.00 16.38
N GLY A 59 -5.83 -4.98 16.58
CA GLY A 59 -5.88 -6.22 15.78
C GLY A 59 -6.43 -6.01 14.37
N GLY A 60 -7.17 -4.91 14.15
CA GLY A 60 -7.71 -4.55 12.84
C GLY A 60 -8.93 -5.36 12.41
N GLU A 61 -9.55 -6.13 13.32
CA GLU A 61 -10.72 -6.96 12.99
C GLU A 61 -11.90 -6.09 12.51
N SER A 62 -12.20 -5.01 13.25
CA SER A 62 -13.27 -4.07 12.86
C SER A 62 -12.99 -3.42 11.51
N TRP A 63 -11.75 -3.06 11.21
CA TRP A 63 -11.38 -2.54 9.91
C TRP A 63 -11.64 -3.55 8.79
N LEU A 64 -11.28 -4.82 8.99
CA LEU A 64 -11.48 -5.86 7.98
C LEU A 64 -12.95 -6.05 7.60
N GLU A 65 -13.88 -5.80 8.53
CA GLU A 65 -15.31 -5.81 8.28
C GLU A 65 -15.81 -4.51 7.65
N ASP A 66 -15.46 -3.35 8.24
CA ASP A 66 -16.00 -2.04 7.91
C ASP A 66 -15.45 -1.47 6.59
N ARG A 67 -14.30 -1.92 6.12
CA ARG A 67 -13.66 -1.44 4.88
C ARG A 67 -14.49 -1.64 3.62
N PHE A 68 -15.51 -2.49 3.65
CA PHE A 68 -16.46 -2.69 2.55
C PHE A 68 -17.61 -1.68 2.55
N GLY A 69 -17.68 -0.82 3.55
CA GLY A 69 -18.61 0.30 3.59
C GLY A 69 -18.30 1.35 2.52
N PRO A 70 -19.30 2.21 2.18
CA PRO A 70 -19.10 3.29 1.22
C PRO A 70 -18.04 4.27 1.72
N ALA A 71 -17.15 4.69 0.83
CA ALA A 71 -16.03 5.58 1.16
C ALA A 71 -16.45 7.01 1.40
N LEU A 72 -17.53 7.46 0.76
CA LEU A 72 -18.00 8.84 0.82
C LEU A 72 -19.50 8.95 0.52
N PHE A 73 -20.07 10.08 0.93
CA PHE A 73 -21.44 10.46 0.64
C PHE A 73 -21.50 11.91 0.10
N PRO A 74 -22.20 12.17 -1.00
CA PRO A 74 -22.84 11.19 -1.89
C PRO A 74 -21.84 10.17 -2.48
N SER A 75 -22.32 8.97 -2.78
CA SER A 75 -21.48 7.89 -3.27
C SER A 75 -21.01 8.16 -4.70
N LEU A 76 -19.71 8.03 -4.93
CA LEU A 76 -19.05 8.16 -6.23
C LEU A 76 -18.52 6.81 -6.70
N SER A 77 -18.48 6.62 -8.03
CA SER A 77 -17.83 5.47 -8.66
C SER A 77 -16.37 5.71 -8.99
N GLN A 78 -15.94 6.97 -8.99
CA GLN A 78 -14.58 7.38 -9.33
C GLN A 78 -14.22 8.65 -8.57
N ILE A 79 -12.98 8.75 -8.13
CA ILE A 79 -12.38 9.96 -7.54
C ILE A 79 -10.94 10.13 -8.03
N ARG A 80 -10.40 11.34 -7.82
CA ARG A 80 -8.98 11.64 -7.96
C ARG A 80 -8.39 11.99 -6.61
N ILE A 81 -7.17 11.55 -6.38
CA ILE A 81 -6.44 11.84 -5.15
C ILE A 81 -5.13 12.51 -5.53
N ILE A 82 -4.88 13.68 -4.93
CA ILE A 82 -3.62 14.41 -5.01
C ILE A 82 -3.02 14.55 -3.61
N SER A 83 -1.78 14.97 -3.51
CA SER A 83 -1.13 15.23 -2.22
C SER A 83 -0.14 16.37 -2.32
N ARG A 84 0.16 17.01 -1.19
CA ARG A 84 1.24 18.00 -1.06
C ARG A 84 2.63 17.36 -1.06
N VAL A 85 2.71 16.04 -0.82
CA VAL A 85 3.96 15.30 -0.65
C VAL A 85 4.50 14.73 -1.95
N PHE A 86 3.62 14.38 -2.89
CA PHE A 86 3.98 13.78 -4.17
C PHE A 86 3.35 14.51 -5.37
N PRO A 87 3.95 14.40 -6.57
CA PRO A 87 3.51 15.18 -7.74
C PRO A 87 2.37 14.54 -8.54
N TRP A 88 2.03 13.28 -8.30
CA TRP A 88 1.09 12.51 -9.12
C TRP A 88 -0.37 12.74 -8.74
N ILE A 89 -1.24 12.29 -9.66
CA ILE A 89 -2.67 12.12 -9.44
C ILE A 89 -2.91 10.61 -9.36
N ILE A 90 -3.61 10.17 -8.32
CA ILE A 90 -4.07 8.78 -8.19
C ILE A 90 -5.53 8.76 -8.63
N GLU A 91 -5.83 8.06 -9.70
CA GLU A 91 -7.21 7.81 -10.10
C GLU A 91 -7.69 6.54 -9.41
N VAL A 92 -8.81 6.64 -8.74
CA VAL A 92 -9.44 5.56 -7.98
C VAL A 92 -10.80 5.30 -8.58
N GLU A 93 -11.00 4.09 -9.08
CA GLU A 93 -12.25 3.66 -9.69
C GLU A 93 -12.80 2.43 -8.97
N SER A 94 -14.12 2.34 -8.90
CA SER A 94 -14.77 1.14 -8.38
C SER A 94 -14.50 -0.07 -9.29
N GLU A 95 -14.14 -1.20 -8.70
CA GLU A 95 -13.97 -2.47 -9.44
C GLU A 95 -15.23 -2.88 -10.24
N ARG A 96 -16.38 -2.36 -9.86
CA ARG A 96 -17.66 -2.62 -10.53
C ARG A 96 -18.22 -1.35 -11.14
N PRO A 97 -18.48 -1.30 -12.45
CA PRO A 97 -19.01 -0.13 -13.12
C PRO A 97 -20.27 0.43 -12.39
N ARG A 98 -20.28 1.74 -12.18
CA ARG A 98 -21.38 2.47 -11.53
C ARG A 98 -21.71 2.04 -10.10
N LYS A 99 -20.83 1.31 -9.42
CA LYS A 99 -20.95 1.00 -8.00
C LYS A 99 -20.22 2.05 -7.17
N ALA A 100 -20.70 2.27 -5.97
CA ALA A 100 -20.07 3.15 -5.00
C ALA A 100 -18.66 2.64 -4.65
N LEU A 101 -17.71 3.56 -4.59
CA LEU A 101 -16.39 3.30 -4.02
C LEU A 101 -16.53 2.89 -2.56
N THR A 102 -15.80 1.85 -2.18
CA THR A 102 -15.67 1.42 -0.79
C THR A 102 -14.36 1.97 -0.19
N CYS A 103 -14.25 1.96 1.14
CA CYS A 103 -13.00 2.29 1.81
C CYS A 103 -11.86 1.38 1.35
N ARG A 104 -12.16 0.10 1.10
CA ARG A 104 -11.22 -0.86 0.52
C ARG A 104 -10.72 -0.43 -0.85
N ASP A 105 -11.61 -0.04 -1.77
CA ASP A 105 -11.20 0.35 -3.12
C ASP A 105 -10.17 1.49 -3.06
N ILE A 106 -10.39 2.46 -2.16
CA ILE A 106 -9.48 3.60 -1.97
C ILE A 106 -8.14 3.13 -1.42
N THR A 107 -8.13 2.37 -0.32
CA THR A 107 -6.87 1.95 0.31
C THR A 107 -6.06 1.02 -0.58
N ASP A 108 -6.71 0.08 -1.26
CA ASP A 108 -6.04 -0.88 -2.13
C ASP A 108 -5.44 -0.19 -3.37
N GLN A 109 -6.13 0.80 -3.94
CA GLN A 109 -5.61 1.52 -5.12
C GLN A 109 -4.51 2.52 -4.75
N ILE A 110 -4.61 3.23 -3.62
CA ILE A 110 -3.51 4.05 -3.09
C ILE A 110 -2.26 3.19 -2.90
N HIS A 111 -2.39 2.05 -2.22
CA HIS A 111 -1.26 1.15 -1.97
C HIS A 111 -0.66 0.63 -3.29
N ARG A 112 -1.51 0.14 -4.19
CA ARG A 112 -1.07 -0.38 -5.51
C ARG A 112 -0.30 0.68 -6.29
N PHE A 113 -0.81 1.91 -6.33
CA PHE A 113 -0.16 3.03 -7.01
C PHE A 113 1.21 3.37 -6.40
N LEU A 114 1.27 3.48 -5.07
CA LEU A 114 2.52 3.81 -4.38
C LEU A 114 3.55 2.68 -4.43
N CYS A 115 3.13 1.44 -4.55
CA CYS A 115 4.00 0.29 -4.73
C CYS A 115 4.49 0.10 -6.18
N ALA A 116 3.96 0.84 -7.15
CA ALA A 116 4.45 0.81 -8.51
C ALA A 116 5.89 1.35 -8.61
N LEU A 117 6.64 0.84 -9.60
CA LEU A 117 7.99 1.35 -9.88
C LEU A 117 7.93 2.83 -10.26
N LEU A 118 8.92 3.57 -9.81
CA LEU A 118 9.11 4.96 -10.19
C LEU A 118 9.72 5.00 -11.59
N ASP A 119 9.07 5.73 -12.51
CA ASP A 119 9.61 5.93 -13.85
C ASP A 119 10.87 6.80 -13.77
N PRO A 120 11.96 6.44 -14.46
CA PRO A 120 13.14 7.28 -14.58
C PRO A 120 12.84 8.72 -15.04
N LEU A 121 11.82 8.91 -15.88
CA LEU A 121 11.38 10.24 -16.32
C LEU A 121 10.80 11.08 -15.17
N GLU A 122 10.17 10.47 -14.20
CA GLU A 122 9.66 11.14 -13.00
C GLU A 122 10.79 11.67 -12.09
N MET A 123 12.03 11.19 -12.32
CA MET A 123 13.23 11.65 -11.61
C MET A 123 13.90 12.88 -12.25
N ILE A 124 13.41 13.31 -13.43
CA ILE A 124 13.93 14.51 -14.10
C ILE A 124 13.56 15.75 -13.26
N GLY A 125 14.53 16.61 -13.01
CA GLY A 125 14.30 17.84 -12.21
C GLY A 125 14.26 17.63 -10.70
N VAL A 126 14.33 16.40 -10.21
CA VAL A 126 14.40 16.14 -8.76
C VAL A 126 15.73 16.58 -8.21
N THR A 127 15.71 17.40 -7.14
CA THR A 127 16.92 17.93 -6.51
C THR A 127 17.81 16.83 -5.93
N PRO A 128 19.14 17.04 -5.87
CA PRO A 128 20.06 16.06 -5.29
C PRO A 128 19.71 15.68 -3.84
N ASP A 129 19.23 16.64 -3.05
CA ASP A 129 18.82 16.41 -1.67
C ASP A 129 17.62 15.47 -1.59
N ARG A 130 16.61 15.69 -2.45
CA ARG A 130 15.46 14.80 -2.54
C ARG A 130 15.87 13.40 -2.97
N LYS A 131 16.74 13.27 -3.96
CA LYS A 131 17.28 11.96 -4.41
C LYS A 131 18.00 11.23 -3.27
N ARG A 132 18.79 11.95 -2.45
CA ARG A 132 19.44 11.36 -1.26
C ARG A 132 18.41 10.88 -0.23
N ALA A 133 17.39 11.69 0.05
CA ALA A 133 16.31 11.32 0.98
C ALA A 133 15.54 10.09 0.51
N MET A 134 15.20 10.03 -0.78
CA MET A 134 14.54 8.87 -1.40
C MET A 134 15.42 7.60 -1.34
N SER A 135 16.73 7.72 -1.60
CA SER A 135 17.67 6.60 -1.48
C SER A 135 17.79 6.09 -0.06
N ALA A 136 17.70 6.96 0.94
CA ALA A 136 17.65 6.56 2.33
C ALA A 136 16.34 5.84 2.67
N ALA A 137 15.20 6.36 2.17
CA ALA A 137 13.89 5.71 2.31
C ALA A 137 13.85 4.33 1.66
N TYR A 138 14.39 4.20 0.45
CA TYR A 138 14.54 2.92 -0.26
C TYR A 138 15.21 1.86 0.60
N ARG A 139 16.34 2.20 1.24
CA ARG A 139 17.06 1.27 2.13
C ARG A 139 16.25 0.88 3.36
N VAL A 140 15.58 1.87 3.98
CA VAL A 140 14.73 1.63 5.17
C VAL A 140 13.52 0.77 4.83
N ASN A 141 12.85 1.06 3.71
CA ASN A 141 11.64 0.35 3.29
C ASN A 141 11.92 -1.11 2.91
N ARG A 142 13.19 -1.47 2.64
CA ARG A 142 13.63 -2.85 2.31
C ARG A 142 14.46 -3.49 3.42
N SER A 143 14.56 -2.84 4.58
CA SER A 143 15.19 -3.45 5.75
C SER A 143 14.38 -4.66 6.22
N GLN A 144 15.06 -5.60 6.92
CA GLN A 144 14.45 -6.85 7.40
C GLN A 144 13.24 -6.65 8.35
N ASP A 145 13.05 -5.43 8.83
CA ASP A 145 11.92 -5.06 9.69
C ASP A 145 10.57 -4.96 8.96
N ILE A 146 10.58 -4.93 7.63
CA ILE A 146 9.37 -4.90 6.81
C ILE A 146 9.24 -6.27 6.14
N PRO A 147 8.06 -6.92 6.20
CA PRO A 147 7.87 -8.23 5.60
C PRO A 147 8.35 -8.23 4.15
N ALA A 148 9.39 -9.02 3.89
CA ALA A 148 10.08 -9.07 2.60
C ALA A 148 9.14 -9.40 1.43
N ALA A 149 7.97 -9.98 1.69
CA ALA A 149 6.96 -10.32 0.69
C ALA A 149 6.45 -9.12 -0.12
N ILE A 150 6.45 -7.90 0.47
CA ILE A 150 5.94 -6.70 -0.20
C ILE A 150 6.92 -6.17 -1.25
N PHE A 151 8.22 -6.42 -1.09
CA PHE A 151 9.28 -5.85 -1.93
C PHE A 151 10.23 -6.90 -2.53
N LYS A 152 9.92 -8.21 -2.43
CA LYS A 152 10.83 -9.33 -2.69
C LYS A 152 11.44 -9.35 -4.09
N ASP A 153 10.76 -8.84 -5.11
CA ASP A 153 11.09 -9.18 -6.50
C ASP A 153 11.46 -8.00 -7.40
N SER A 154 11.74 -6.82 -6.85
CA SER A 154 12.05 -5.68 -7.70
C SER A 154 13.26 -4.88 -7.26
N ALA A 155 14.32 -4.99 -8.03
CA ALA A 155 15.34 -3.97 -8.11
C ALA A 155 14.69 -2.69 -8.65
N GLY A 156 14.76 -1.57 -7.92
CA GLY A 156 14.25 -0.28 -8.36
C GLY A 156 13.50 0.49 -7.28
N MET A 157 13.53 1.80 -7.40
CA MET A 157 12.74 2.69 -6.55
C MET A 157 11.27 2.58 -6.91
N ARG A 158 10.42 2.68 -5.90
CA ARG A 158 8.97 2.74 -6.04
C ARG A 158 8.46 4.12 -5.65
N LYS A 159 7.24 4.45 -6.05
CA LYS A 159 6.61 5.73 -5.69
C LYS A 159 6.50 5.94 -4.18
N ILE A 160 6.38 4.87 -3.39
CA ILE A 160 6.40 4.93 -1.92
C ILE A 160 7.73 5.48 -1.37
N ASP A 161 8.85 5.25 -2.04
CA ASP A 161 10.17 5.76 -1.61
C ASP A 161 10.25 7.29 -1.74
N TRP A 162 9.44 7.88 -2.63
CA TRP A 162 9.27 9.33 -2.75
C TRP A 162 8.72 9.96 -1.48
N LEU A 163 7.86 9.28 -0.75
CA LEU A 163 7.26 9.79 0.48
C LEU A 163 8.29 9.98 1.61
N CYS A 164 9.45 9.37 1.52
CA CYS A 164 10.51 9.43 2.52
C CYS A 164 10.03 8.98 3.90
N LYS A 165 9.77 9.94 4.82
CA LYS A 165 9.27 9.68 6.18
C LYS A 165 7.76 9.85 6.31
N ASP A 166 7.12 10.46 5.32
CA ASP A 166 5.69 10.81 5.35
C ASP A 166 4.85 9.63 4.82
N THR A 167 4.93 8.48 5.51
CA THR A 167 4.30 7.22 5.07
C THR A 167 3.05 6.83 5.85
N ILE A 168 2.63 7.64 6.80
CA ILE A 168 1.41 7.38 7.58
C ILE A 168 0.23 8.07 6.91
N PHE A 169 -0.86 7.35 6.76
CA PHE A 169 -2.12 7.89 6.26
C PHE A 169 -2.66 8.94 7.24
N GLY A 170 -2.80 10.17 6.79
CA GLY A 170 -3.32 11.30 7.55
C GLY A 170 -4.80 11.59 7.28
N GLY A 171 -5.40 10.88 6.31
CA GLY A 171 -6.79 11.03 5.91
C GLY A 171 -6.97 11.67 4.53
N LEU A 172 -8.24 11.70 4.11
CA LEU A 172 -8.70 12.40 2.90
C LEU A 172 -9.47 13.64 3.28
N VAL A 173 -9.20 14.75 2.59
CA VAL A 173 -9.87 16.05 2.82
C VAL A 173 -10.36 16.64 1.51
N ASP A 174 -11.50 17.36 1.56
CA ASP A 174 -12.00 18.19 0.46
C ASP A 174 -11.39 19.60 0.58
N ASP A 175 -10.15 19.76 0.11
CA ASP A 175 -9.46 21.04 0.06
C ASP A 175 -9.57 21.65 -1.34
N ARG A 176 -10.69 22.29 -1.61
CA ARG A 176 -11.02 22.88 -2.91
C ARG A 176 -10.02 23.94 -3.34
N GLN A 177 -9.48 24.71 -2.39
CA GLN A 177 -8.49 25.74 -2.69
C GLN A 177 -7.20 25.08 -3.22
N TYR A 178 -6.66 24.11 -2.49
CA TYR A 178 -5.45 23.42 -2.93
C TYR A 178 -5.65 22.66 -4.24
N VAL A 179 -6.83 22.07 -4.45
CA VAL A 179 -7.16 21.40 -5.73
C VAL A 179 -7.11 22.41 -6.87
N ALA A 180 -7.74 23.60 -6.72
CA ALA A 180 -7.73 24.62 -7.74
C ALA A 180 -6.33 25.16 -8.04
N GLU A 181 -5.50 25.38 -7.02
CA GLU A 181 -4.11 25.82 -7.17
C GLU A 181 -3.26 24.76 -7.90
N ARG A 182 -3.45 23.50 -7.56
CA ARG A 182 -2.64 22.39 -8.08
C ARG A 182 -3.02 21.98 -9.51
N MET A 183 -4.31 22.05 -9.84
CA MET A 183 -4.88 21.61 -11.12
C MET A 183 -5.16 22.77 -12.09
N SER A 184 -4.84 24.02 -11.71
CA SER A 184 -5.17 25.25 -12.40
C SER A 184 -6.67 25.56 -12.48
N GLU A 185 -7.53 24.66 -12.02
CA GLU A 185 -8.97 24.83 -11.84
C GLU A 185 -9.49 23.83 -10.80
N PHE A 186 -10.63 24.13 -10.21
CA PHE A 186 -11.28 23.14 -9.34
C PHE A 186 -11.91 22.01 -10.17
N ILE A 187 -11.46 20.79 -9.93
CA ILE A 187 -11.98 19.58 -10.57
C ILE A 187 -12.78 18.79 -9.52
N PRO A 188 -14.11 18.73 -9.63
CA PRO A 188 -14.95 17.98 -8.71
C PRO A 188 -14.54 16.51 -8.61
N GLY A 189 -14.70 15.92 -7.41
CA GLY A 189 -14.28 14.54 -7.14
C GLY A 189 -12.77 14.38 -7.01
N THR A 190 -12.04 15.50 -6.84
CA THR A 190 -10.61 15.49 -6.51
C THR A 190 -10.43 15.83 -5.04
N PHE A 191 -9.69 15.00 -4.33
CA PHE A 191 -9.47 15.10 -2.89
C PHE A 191 -8.00 15.08 -2.56
N VAL A 192 -7.63 15.62 -1.39
CA VAL A 192 -6.25 15.70 -0.94
C VAL A 192 -5.97 14.59 0.06
N LEU A 193 -4.97 13.77 -0.23
CA LEU A 193 -4.39 12.82 0.70
C LEU A 193 -3.40 13.54 1.60
N GLU A 194 -3.73 13.64 2.87
CA GLU A 194 -2.82 14.09 3.90
C GLU A 194 -1.95 12.93 4.38
N LEU A 195 -0.70 13.21 4.65
CA LEU A 195 0.29 12.24 5.09
C LEU A 195 0.99 12.76 6.34
N GLU A 196 1.33 11.84 7.24
CA GLU A 196 2.03 12.13 8.47
C GLU A 196 3.37 11.41 8.54
N LYS A 197 4.25 11.96 9.40
CA LYS A 197 5.60 11.41 9.57
C LYS A 197 5.56 10.15 10.43
N ARG A 198 6.23 9.12 9.95
CA ARG A 198 6.44 7.86 10.66
C ARG A 198 7.02 8.02 12.08
N SER A 199 7.81 9.06 12.33
CA SER A 199 8.43 9.30 13.65
C SER A 199 7.44 9.70 14.76
N GLY A 200 6.27 10.25 14.40
CA GLY A 200 5.24 10.65 15.36
C GLY A 200 4.45 9.49 15.97
N MET A 201 4.51 8.30 15.36
CA MET A 201 3.66 7.16 15.73
C MET A 201 4.43 5.92 16.21
N ARG A 202 5.58 6.10 16.87
CA ARG A 202 6.41 4.96 17.33
C ARG A 202 5.66 3.94 18.19
N GLY A 203 4.64 4.35 18.94
CA GLY A 203 3.82 3.45 19.77
C GLY A 203 2.76 2.66 19.00
N LEU A 204 2.20 3.22 17.92
CA LEU A 204 1.08 2.64 17.20
C LEU A 204 1.52 1.68 16.09
N VAL A 205 2.69 1.94 15.47
CA VAL A 205 3.24 1.10 14.39
C VAL A 205 3.79 -0.24 14.89
N SER A 206 4.14 -0.36 16.17
CA SER A 206 4.60 -1.63 16.76
C SER A 206 3.49 -2.70 16.80
N HIS A 207 2.22 -2.31 16.86
CA HIS A 207 1.11 -3.26 16.83
C HIS A 207 0.88 -3.89 15.44
N GLN A 208 1.25 -3.19 14.35
CA GLN A 208 1.19 -3.77 13.01
C GLN A 208 2.18 -4.92 12.79
N LYS A 209 3.28 -4.98 13.57
CA LYS A 209 4.23 -6.12 13.53
C LYS A 209 3.66 -7.39 14.16
N THR A 210 2.81 -7.27 15.16
CA THR A 210 2.31 -8.43 15.92
C THR A 210 1.17 -9.16 15.19
N GLY A 211 0.36 -8.46 14.42
CA GLY A 211 -0.76 -9.04 13.67
C GLY A 211 -0.34 -10.01 12.55
N VAL A 212 0.89 -9.89 12.03
CA VAL A 212 1.39 -10.78 10.95
C VAL A 212 1.71 -12.19 11.47
N ASN A 213 2.03 -12.34 12.77
CA ASN A 213 2.39 -13.64 13.32
C ASN A 213 1.17 -14.50 13.71
N LEU A 214 -0.02 -13.90 13.88
CA LEU A 214 -1.22 -14.66 14.24
C LEU A 214 -1.89 -15.34 13.05
N ALA A 215 -1.73 -14.80 11.83
CA ALA A 215 -2.33 -15.40 10.63
C ALA A 215 -1.54 -16.60 10.05
N GLN A 216 -0.32 -16.87 10.54
CA GLN A 216 0.49 -18.03 10.11
C GLN A 216 0.43 -19.22 11.09
N GLY A 217 -0.29 -19.10 12.20
CA GLY A 217 -0.32 -20.11 13.27
C GLY A 217 -1.42 -21.17 13.19
N GLU A 218 -2.40 -21.05 12.28
CA GLU A 218 -3.56 -21.96 12.27
C GLU A 218 -3.65 -22.88 11.06
N SER A 219 -2.53 -23.49 10.70
CA SER A 219 -2.56 -24.63 9.75
C SER A 219 -1.65 -25.78 10.20
N GLN A 220 -1.73 -26.14 11.47
CA GLN A 220 -1.27 -27.44 11.92
C GLN A 220 -2.36 -28.09 12.77
N ILE A 221 -3.35 -28.63 12.08
CA ILE A 221 -4.27 -29.60 12.68
C ILE A 221 -3.53 -30.91 12.81
N ALA A 222 -3.43 -31.34 14.07
CA ALA A 222 -2.91 -32.59 14.54
C ALA A 222 -3.48 -33.79 13.77
N VAL A 223 -2.58 -34.59 13.22
CA VAL A 223 -2.84 -36.02 12.98
C VAL A 223 -2.01 -36.80 14.01
N SER A 224 -2.69 -37.12 15.10
CA SER A 224 -2.25 -38.13 16.05
C SER A 224 -2.60 -39.51 15.46
N GLY A 225 -1.61 -40.34 15.31
CA GLY A 225 -1.79 -41.73 14.90
C GLY A 225 -0.50 -42.49 15.15
N GLU A 226 -0.53 -43.29 16.16
CA GLU A 226 0.48 -44.07 16.85
C GLU A 226 1.11 -45.23 16.02
N PRO A 227 1.88 -46.11 16.66
CA PRO A 227 3.32 -46.28 16.40
C PRO A 227 3.63 -47.69 15.84
N ASN A 228 4.82 -47.92 15.48
CA ASN A 228 5.58 -49.10 15.86
C ASN A 228 6.48 -49.72 14.74
N VAL A 229 7.59 -50.21 15.23
CA VAL A 229 8.45 -51.35 14.79
C VAL A 229 9.58 -51.05 13.80
N SER A 230 10.75 -50.92 14.41
CA SER A 230 11.98 -51.70 14.19
C SER A 230 12.28 -52.21 12.77
N SER A 231 13.39 -51.80 12.20
CA SER A 231 14.44 -52.77 11.83
C SER A 231 15.71 -52.08 11.31
N ALA A 232 16.81 -52.58 11.75
CA ALA A 232 18.18 -52.27 11.40
C ALA A 232 18.46 -52.56 9.92
N GLY A 233 19.41 -51.81 9.35
CA GLY A 233 19.93 -52.12 8.02
C GLY A 233 21.07 -51.18 7.63
N ASN A 234 22.23 -51.51 8.07
CA ASN A 234 23.57 -51.11 7.67
C ASN A 234 23.72 -51.09 6.13
N MET A 235 24.39 -50.11 5.54
CA MET A 235 25.57 -50.32 4.71
C MET A 235 26.04 -49.07 3.98
N ALA A 236 27.28 -48.96 3.99
CA ALA A 236 28.27 -48.04 3.53
C ALA A 236 28.40 -47.89 1.99
N ALA A 237 29.28 -46.96 1.66
CA ALA A 237 30.01 -46.73 0.41
C ALA A 237 29.28 -45.88 -0.64
N SER A 238 29.81 -44.89 -1.30
CA SER A 238 31.15 -44.61 -1.78
C SER A 238 31.07 -43.33 -2.60
N MET A 239 31.98 -42.42 -2.44
CA MET A 239 32.29 -41.36 -3.43
C MET A 239 32.98 -41.99 -4.67
N PRO A 240 32.96 -41.35 -5.84
CA PRO A 240 34.14 -40.56 -6.15
C PRO A 240 33.90 -39.23 -6.88
N ALA A 241 34.95 -38.44 -6.86
CA ALA A 241 35.20 -37.18 -7.52
C ALA A 241 35.51 -37.34 -9.03
N ALA A 242 35.23 -36.23 -9.79
CA ALA A 242 36.00 -35.79 -10.96
C ALA A 242 35.39 -34.44 -11.40
N SER A 243 36.04 -33.29 -11.26
CA SER A 243 37.09 -32.72 -12.11
C SER A 243 36.69 -32.53 -13.56
N SER A 244 36.44 -31.23 -13.94
CA SER A 244 37.07 -30.62 -15.14
C SER A 244 36.63 -29.16 -15.34
N LYS A 245 37.60 -28.27 -15.29
CA LYS A 245 37.65 -27.00 -15.99
C LYS A 245 37.80 -27.28 -17.50
N PRO A 246 37.39 -26.37 -18.38
CA PRO A 246 38.41 -25.71 -19.17
C PRO A 246 38.27 -24.20 -19.31
N ASP A 247 39.33 -23.64 -19.71
CA ASP A 247 39.96 -22.37 -19.91
C ASP A 247 39.36 -21.52 -21.04
N PRO A 248 39.81 -20.24 -21.14
CA PRO A 248 39.19 -19.16 -21.95
C PRO A 248 39.79 -19.10 -23.36
N SER A 249 39.05 -18.50 -24.27
CA SER A 249 39.61 -18.05 -25.53
C SER A 249 39.22 -16.60 -25.80
N ASP A 250 40.30 -15.81 -25.88
CA ASP A 250 40.43 -14.51 -26.52
C ASP A 250 39.81 -14.54 -27.93
N ASP A 251 39.08 -13.48 -28.28
CA ASP A 251 39.07 -13.01 -29.69
C ASP A 251 38.94 -11.48 -29.70
N GLU A 252 40.06 -10.92 -30.03
CA GLU A 252 40.33 -9.56 -30.44
C GLU A 252 39.97 -9.42 -31.94
N ILE A 253 39.10 -8.50 -32.31
CA ILE A 253 39.03 -7.97 -33.68
C ILE A 253 38.64 -6.48 -33.65
N THR A 254 39.65 -5.65 -33.76
CA THR A 254 39.98 -4.57 -34.68
C THR A 254 38.87 -3.73 -35.30
N ALA A 255 39.16 -2.42 -35.16
CA ALA A 255 38.67 -1.21 -35.78
C ALA A 255 38.39 -1.27 -37.31
N SER A 256 37.49 -0.46 -37.75
CA SER A 256 37.61 0.55 -38.82
C SER A 256 36.24 0.99 -39.34
N GLY A 257 36.08 2.25 -39.53
CA GLY A 257 34.99 2.88 -40.30
C GLY A 257 34.35 4.03 -39.52
#